data_aa1150b4473be2dde89e96c69158bc3f
#
_entry.id   aa1150b4473be2dde89e96c69158bc3f
#
_cell.length_a   1.000
_cell.length_b   1.000
_cell.length_c   1.000
_cell.angle_alpha   90.00
_cell.angle_beta   90.00
_cell.angle_gamma   90.00
#
_symmetry.space_group_name_H-M   'P 1'
#
loop_
_entity.id
_entity.type
_entity.pdbx_description
1 polymer ?
#
loop_
_entity_poly.entity_id
_entity_poly.type
_entity_poly.pdbx_seq_one_letter_code
_entity_poly.pdbx_strand_id
1 'polypeptide(L)'
;MRKKRFTNFHFSRVVSRLLIPALIFLFLNGCLPKSVENTKGQTTLTVYGFSIMKEALEKEIYPAFAAKWKQEKGEDVAFASSFAGSETVTNQILQGAPADFAILSIERDVERLAAGGAVTSNWKSAQHGSIINKTPFVILVRKGNPKGIRDFSDLAKPGVQLIHPDPVSSGGAQWSILSIYGSELKKSEKEGAMNSQRAEQLLQDIWKNVRSTPGSAREARTQFETGYGDALITYELEGLLMKQAGAAIDIVVPQSTIFSEHPAVIIDRNVKSEKRAVAEAFLQYLWTEEAQRAFVKYHFRSITNEKLNEAKPEFAKIEMPFDVGLYGGWQRAYPEIIEGVFQNKVQRK
;
A
#
# COMPACT_ATOMS: atom_id res chain seq x y z
N MET A 1 47.15 59.03 6.41
CA MET A 1 46.98 60.33 7.06
C MET A 1 45.57 60.49 7.60
N ARG A 2 45.53 60.97 8.85
CA ARG A 2 44.43 61.49 9.69
C ARG A 2 43.54 60.46 10.40
N LYS A 3 43.87 60.28 11.54
CA LYS A 3 43.52 60.31 12.98
C LYS A 3 42.31 61.20 13.31
N LYS A 4 41.54 60.67 14.27
CA LYS A 4 40.91 61.34 15.47
C LYS A 4 39.45 60.92 15.59
N ARG A 5 38.80 60.76 16.72
CA ARG A 5 39.20 60.75 18.15
C ARG A 5 38.02 60.18 18.98
N PHE A 6 38.32 59.58 20.08
CA PHE A 6 37.47 59.20 21.22
C PHE A 6 36.64 60.33 21.76
N THR A 7 35.45 60.03 22.30
CA THR A 7 35.00 60.63 23.57
C THR A 7 34.09 59.66 24.31
N ASN A 8 34.59 59.31 25.52
CA ASN A 8 33.81 58.74 26.62
C ASN A 8 32.91 59.77 27.23
N PHE A 9 31.74 59.41 27.73
CA PHE A 9 31.13 60.09 28.88
C PHE A 9 30.40 59.11 29.81
N HIS A 10 30.50 59.45 31.11
CA HIS A 10 30.32 58.70 32.33
C HIS A 10 28.87 58.55 32.78
N PHE A 11 28.63 57.42 33.47
CA PHE A 11 27.86 57.21 34.69
C PHE A 11 26.79 58.20 35.14
N SER A 12 25.55 57.70 35.38
CA SER A 12 24.81 58.05 36.59
C SER A 12 23.82 56.95 36.94
N ARG A 13 23.98 56.43 38.16
CA ARG A 13 23.02 55.56 38.85
C ARG A 13 21.85 56.38 39.33
N VAL A 14 20.59 55.91 39.05
CA VAL A 14 19.45 56.20 39.92
C VAL A 14 18.63 54.94 40.07
N VAL A 15 18.50 54.56 41.34
CA VAL A 15 17.65 53.48 41.87
C VAL A 15 16.24 54.06 42.02
N SER A 16 15.21 53.39 41.50
CA SER A 16 13.88 53.43 42.12
C SER A 16 12.93 52.34 41.62
N ARG A 17 12.60 51.45 42.48
CA ARG A 17 11.32 50.83 42.86
C ARG A 17 10.36 50.31 41.81
N LEU A 18 10.18 48.99 41.84
CA LEU A 18 8.96 48.18 41.88
C LEU A 18 7.71 48.73 41.17
N LEU A 19 7.35 48.08 40.08
CA LEU A 19 5.96 47.80 39.71
C LEU A 19 5.94 46.47 38.91
N ILE A 20 5.25 45.48 39.48
CA ILE A 20 4.96 44.16 38.88
C ILE A 20 3.80 44.38 37.91
N PRO A 21 3.92 44.03 36.64
CA PRO A 21 2.73 43.78 35.83
C PRO A 21 2.44 42.26 35.80
N ALA A 22 1.19 41.98 36.09
CA ALA A 22 0.58 40.67 36.05
C ALA A 22 0.83 39.98 34.69
N LEU A 23 1.43 38.81 34.76
CA LEU A 23 1.61 37.93 33.61
C LEU A 23 0.25 37.31 33.29
N ILE A 24 -0.38 37.74 32.20
CA ILE A 24 -1.54 37.11 31.59
C ILE A 24 -1.02 35.81 30.95
N PHE A 25 -1.30 34.66 31.59
CA PHE A 25 -1.16 33.34 31.00
C PHE A 25 -2.26 33.17 29.93
N LEU A 26 -1.94 33.45 28.67
CA LEU A 26 -2.71 32.98 27.55
C LEU A 26 -2.51 31.44 27.47
N PHE A 27 -3.54 30.71 27.86
CA PHE A 27 -3.65 29.27 27.57
C PHE A 27 -3.72 29.06 26.06
N LEU A 28 -2.59 28.77 25.45
CA LEU A 28 -2.54 28.11 24.16
C LEU A 28 -3.05 26.69 24.38
N ASN A 29 -4.33 26.46 24.12
CA ASN A 29 -4.88 25.14 23.91
C ASN A 29 -4.28 24.58 22.62
N GLY A 30 -3.04 24.08 22.69
CA GLY A 30 -2.49 23.20 21.67
C GLY A 30 -3.31 21.92 21.65
N CYS A 31 -3.93 21.60 20.53
CA CYS A 31 -4.48 20.27 20.26
C CYS A 31 -3.33 19.27 20.31
N LEU A 32 -3.08 18.71 21.48
CA LEU A 32 -2.34 17.46 21.61
C LEU A 32 -3.21 16.37 20.98
N PRO A 33 -2.65 15.48 20.16
CA PRO A 33 -3.39 14.32 19.71
C PRO A 33 -3.86 13.57 20.95
N LYS A 34 -5.17 13.30 21.02
CA LYS A 34 -5.73 12.47 22.09
C LYS A 34 -4.94 11.16 22.12
N SER A 35 -4.11 10.98 23.13
CA SER A 35 -3.66 9.66 23.53
C SER A 35 -4.92 8.83 23.78
N VAL A 36 -5.05 7.71 23.09
CA VAL A 36 -6.10 6.74 23.38
C VAL A 36 -5.86 6.29 24.83
N GLU A 37 -6.67 6.79 25.76
CA GLU A 37 -6.66 6.28 27.13
C GLU A 37 -6.99 4.80 27.08
N ASN A 38 -6.04 3.97 27.49
CA ASN A 38 -6.25 2.54 27.72
C ASN A 38 -7.25 2.42 28.88
N THR A 39 -8.52 2.29 28.56
CA THR A 39 -9.53 1.88 29.54
C THR A 39 -9.12 0.49 30.05
N LYS A 40 -9.04 0.33 31.37
CA LYS A 40 -8.74 -0.98 31.99
C LYS A 40 -9.65 -2.06 31.40
N GLY A 41 -9.07 -3.01 30.67
CA GLY A 41 -9.81 -4.12 30.04
C GLY A 41 -9.92 -4.05 28.51
N GLN A 42 -9.33 -3.05 27.83
CA GLN A 42 -9.33 -2.97 26.37
C GLN A 42 -7.97 -3.34 25.79
N THR A 43 -7.95 -4.32 24.90
CA THR A 43 -6.75 -4.68 24.11
C THR A 43 -6.69 -3.83 22.83
N THR A 44 -5.56 -3.17 22.57
CA THR A 44 -5.34 -2.46 21.30
C THR A 44 -4.37 -3.24 20.42
N LEU A 45 -4.81 -3.63 19.22
CA LEU A 45 -3.95 -4.17 18.17
C LEU A 45 -3.47 -3.05 17.25
N THR A 46 -2.16 -2.97 17.06
CA THR A 46 -1.53 -2.02 16.15
C THR A 46 -1.27 -2.69 14.81
N VAL A 47 -2.00 -2.27 13.76
CA VAL A 47 -1.94 -2.85 12.43
C VAL A 47 -1.19 -1.93 11.48
N TYR A 48 -0.14 -2.45 10.85
CA TYR A 48 0.57 -1.77 9.77
C TYR A 48 0.15 -2.38 8.44
N GLY A 49 -0.46 -1.59 7.57
CA GLY A 49 -1.03 -2.06 6.31
C GLY A 49 -0.53 -1.31 5.08
N PHE A 50 -0.48 -2.01 3.95
CA PHE A 50 -0.28 -1.28 2.70
C PHE A 50 -1.53 -0.47 2.33
N SER A 51 -1.31 0.63 1.61
CA SER A 51 -2.23 1.78 1.54
C SER A 51 -3.67 1.47 1.10
N ILE A 52 -3.89 0.50 0.21
CA ILE A 52 -5.22 0.21 -0.35
C ILE A 52 -6.12 -0.59 0.61
N MET A 53 -5.57 -1.12 1.71
CA MET A 53 -6.35 -1.89 2.71
C MET A 53 -7.19 -1.00 3.62
N LYS A 54 -6.87 0.28 3.70
CA LYS A 54 -7.38 1.20 4.71
C LYS A 54 -8.90 1.18 4.84
N GLU A 55 -9.62 1.38 3.74
CA GLU A 55 -11.08 1.51 3.79
C GLU A 55 -11.77 0.22 4.24
N ALA A 56 -11.35 -0.93 3.71
CA ALA A 56 -11.93 -2.21 4.09
C ALA A 56 -11.71 -2.52 5.56
N LEU A 57 -10.50 -2.26 6.06
CA LEU A 57 -10.14 -2.51 7.45
C LEU A 57 -10.88 -1.57 8.40
N GLU A 58 -10.74 -0.26 8.23
CA GLU A 58 -11.26 0.72 9.18
C GLU A 58 -12.79 0.81 9.18
N LYS A 59 -13.44 0.64 8.02
CA LYS A 59 -14.88 0.84 7.90
C LYS A 59 -15.72 -0.43 8.13
N GLU A 60 -15.14 -1.62 7.93
CA GLU A 60 -15.89 -2.88 8.04
C GLU A 60 -15.20 -3.91 8.94
N ILE A 61 -13.97 -4.28 8.63
CA ILE A 61 -13.33 -5.46 9.25
C ILE A 61 -13.04 -5.23 10.72
N TYR A 62 -12.45 -4.08 11.09
CA TYR A 62 -12.17 -3.79 12.50
C TYR A 62 -13.42 -3.68 13.37
N PRO A 63 -14.47 -2.93 12.96
CA PRO A 63 -15.71 -2.86 13.73
C PRO A 63 -16.38 -4.23 13.89
N ALA A 64 -16.45 -5.02 12.82
CA ALA A 64 -17.08 -6.33 12.85
C ALA A 64 -16.32 -7.32 13.75
N PHE A 65 -14.99 -7.38 13.63
CA PHE A 65 -14.17 -8.21 14.50
C PHE A 65 -14.29 -7.79 15.98
N ALA A 66 -14.22 -6.50 16.28
CA ALA A 66 -14.34 -5.99 17.65
C ALA A 66 -15.70 -6.36 18.27
N ALA A 67 -16.79 -6.22 17.52
CA ALA A 67 -18.13 -6.61 17.97
C ALA A 67 -18.21 -8.13 18.23
N LYS A 68 -17.68 -8.95 17.31
CA LYS A 68 -17.61 -10.40 17.44
C LYS A 68 -16.79 -10.81 18.65
N TRP A 69 -15.60 -10.25 18.83
CA TRP A 69 -14.73 -10.55 19.98
C TRP A 69 -15.41 -10.21 21.31
N LYS A 70 -16.07 -9.03 21.37
CA LYS A 70 -16.85 -8.63 22.55
C LYS A 70 -17.96 -9.60 22.87
N GLN A 71 -18.68 -10.08 21.84
CA GLN A 71 -19.76 -11.06 22.02
C GLN A 71 -19.23 -12.41 22.52
N GLU A 72 -18.08 -12.88 21.99
CA GLU A 72 -17.56 -14.22 22.29
C GLU A 72 -16.72 -14.27 23.57
N LYS A 73 -15.99 -13.20 23.89
CA LYS A 73 -15.01 -13.16 24.99
C LYS A 73 -15.37 -12.19 26.09
N GLY A 74 -16.33 -11.30 25.88
CA GLY A 74 -16.65 -10.24 26.83
C GLY A 74 -15.62 -9.10 26.91
N GLU A 75 -14.60 -9.12 26.06
CA GLU A 75 -13.46 -8.22 26.06
C GLU A 75 -13.56 -7.19 24.94
N ASP A 76 -13.08 -5.97 25.19
CA ASP A 76 -13.04 -4.91 24.18
C ASP A 76 -11.72 -4.94 23.42
N VAL A 77 -11.81 -4.83 22.08
CA VAL A 77 -10.66 -4.68 21.18
C VAL A 77 -10.76 -3.37 20.43
N ALA A 78 -9.67 -2.62 20.41
CA ALA A 78 -9.48 -1.44 19.57
C ALA A 78 -8.36 -1.68 18.55
N PHE A 79 -8.37 -0.89 17.48
CA PHE A 79 -7.34 -0.92 16.46
C PHE A 79 -6.67 0.44 16.33
N ALA A 80 -5.34 0.44 16.29
CA ALA A 80 -4.53 1.56 15.83
C ALA A 80 -3.89 1.16 14.50
N SER A 81 -3.85 2.05 13.51
CA SER A 81 -3.39 1.69 12.17
C SER A 81 -2.40 2.70 11.60
N SER A 82 -1.45 2.17 10.81
CA SER A 82 -0.58 2.95 9.94
C SER A 82 -0.63 2.37 8.52
N PHE A 83 -0.83 3.24 7.52
CA PHE A 83 -0.95 2.81 6.12
C PHE A 83 0.03 3.58 5.24
N ALA A 84 0.85 2.85 4.48
CA ALA A 84 1.83 3.41 3.54
C ALA A 84 2.08 2.46 2.35
N GLY A 85 3.11 2.67 1.57
CA GLY A 85 3.60 1.66 0.63
C GLY A 85 4.11 0.43 1.38
N SER A 86 3.93 -0.76 0.81
CA SER A 86 4.25 -2.03 1.50
C SER A 86 5.71 -2.13 1.92
N GLU A 87 6.63 -1.72 1.05
CA GLU A 87 8.07 -1.66 1.36
C GLU A 87 8.37 -0.66 2.51
N THR A 88 7.67 0.49 2.52
CA THR A 88 7.77 1.48 3.61
C THR A 88 7.32 0.88 4.93
N VAL A 89 6.16 0.21 4.95
CA VAL A 89 5.62 -0.49 6.12
C VAL A 89 6.62 -1.54 6.62
N THR A 90 7.15 -2.36 5.73
CA THR A 90 8.12 -3.39 6.04
C THR A 90 9.38 -2.81 6.67
N ASN A 91 9.93 -1.74 6.10
CA ASN A 91 11.10 -1.05 6.63
C ASN A 91 10.84 -0.44 8.01
N GLN A 92 9.68 0.17 8.24
CA GLN A 92 9.28 0.71 9.55
C GLN A 92 9.25 -0.40 10.61
N ILE A 93 8.66 -1.55 10.31
CA ILE A 93 8.61 -2.69 11.23
C ILE A 93 10.02 -3.21 11.53
N LEU A 94 10.86 -3.37 10.51
CA LEU A 94 12.25 -3.79 10.68
C LEU A 94 13.05 -2.82 11.56
N GLN A 95 12.79 -1.52 11.45
CA GLN A 95 13.40 -0.46 12.27
C GLN A 95 12.80 -0.34 13.68
N GLY A 96 11.84 -1.21 14.05
CA GLY A 96 11.30 -1.27 15.40
C GLY A 96 9.95 -0.58 15.60
N ALA A 97 9.21 -0.27 14.54
CA ALA A 97 7.84 0.24 14.69
C ALA A 97 6.98 -0.78 15.48
N PRO A 98 6.07 -0.30 16.36
CA PRO A 98 5.35 -1.14 17.32
C PRO A 98 4.13 -1.83 16.70
N ALA A 99 4.27 -2.38 15.49
CA ALA A 99 3.22 -3.14 14.84
C ALA A 99 3.01 -4.49 15.56
N ASP A 100 1.77 -4.80 15.89
CA ASP A 100 1.36 -6.14 16.36
C ASP A 100 1.03 -7.05 15.16
N PHE A 101 0.57 -6.45 14.06
CA PHE A 101 0.06 -7.14 12.89
C PHE A 101 0.46 -6.40 11.61
N ALA A 102 0.76 -7.13 10.55
CA ALA A 102 1.04 -6.53 9.26
C ALA A 102 0.17 -7.16 8.15
N ILE A 103 -0.31 -6.31 7.24
CA ILE A 103 -0.96 -6.71 5.98
C ILE A 103 -0.16 -6.07 4.84
N LEU A 104 0.48 -6.91 4.03
CA LEU A 104 1.47 -6.48 3.06
C LEU A 104 1.01 -6.73 1.63
N SER A 105 1.57 -6.01 0.68
CA SER A 105 1.22 -6.15 -0.73
C SER A 105 1.88 -7.36 -1.39
N ILE A 106 3.05 -7.77 -0.90
CA ILE A 106 3.86 -8.82 -1.52
C ILE A 106 4.40 -9.79 -0.46
N GLU A 107 4.48 -11.07 -0.84
CA GLU A 107 4.99 -12.14 0.01
C GLU A 107 6.46 -11.91 0.42
N ARG A 108 7.28 -11.37 -0.48
CA ARG A 108 8.68 -11.02 -0.22
C ARG A 108 8.84 -10.10 1.00
N ASP A 109 7.90 -9.20 1.24
CA ASP A 109 7.94 -8.31 2.40
C ASP A 109 7.82 -9.10 3.70
N VAL A 110 6.98 -10.15 3.74
CA VAL A 110 6.90 -11.07 4.87
C VAL A 110 8.20 -11.86 5.04
N GLU A 111 8.81 -12.31 3.94
CA GLU A 111 10.11 -13.00 3.99
C GLU A 111 11.20 -12.10 4.59
N ARG A 112 11.20 -10.80 4.26
CA ARG A 112 12.12 -9.82 4.85
C ARG A 112 11.87 -9.63 6.35
N LEU A 113 10.60 -9.56 6.78
CA LEU A 113 10.24 -9.49 8.20
C LEU A 113 10.69 -10.75 8.95
N ALA A 114 10.55 -11.92 8.33
CA ALA A 114 11.02 -13.18 8.90
C ALA A 114 12.55 -13.23 9.01
N ALA A 115 13.27 -12.86 7.96
CA ALA A 115 14.73 -12.77 7.97
C ALA A 115 15.25 -11.77 9.02
N GLY A 116 14.51 -10.68 9.24
CA GLY A 116 14.80 -9.68 10.28
C GLY A 116 14.33 -10.05 11.69
N GLY A 117 13.81 -11.27 11.90
CA GLY A 117 13.36 -11.76 13.21
C GLY A 117 12.09 -11.09 13.74
N ALA A 118 11.34 -10.36 12.90
CA ALA A 118 10.08 -9.74 13.30
C ALA A 118 8.92 -10.74 13.24
N VAL A 119 8.96 -11.69 12.31
CA VAL A 119 8.03 -12.84 12.16
C VAL A 119 8.83 -14.11 12.39
N THR A 120 8.50 -14.87 13.40
CA THR A 120 9.18 -16.13 13.77
C THR A 120 8.29 -17.35 13.61
N SER A 121 6.98 -17.16 13.52
CA SER A 121 6.01 -18.21 13.21
C SER A 121 6.15 -18.68 11.76
N ASN A 122 5.78 -19.94 11.52
CA ASN A 122 5.71 -20.47 10.14
C ASN A 122 4.46 -19.92 9.42
N TRP A 123 4.51 -18.67 9.01
CA TRP A 123 3.41 -17.96 8.36
C TRP A 123 2.93 -18.65 7.06
N LYS A 124 3.83 -19.33 6.31
CA LYS A 124 3.47 -20.07 5.09
C LYS A 124 2.56 -21.27 5.36
N SER A 125 2.57 -21.81 6.59
CA SER A 125 1.68 -22.91 6.99
C SER A 125 0.29 -22.46 7.44
N ALA A 126 0.07 -21.15 7.57
CA ALA A 126 -1.25 -20.62 7.87
C ALA A 126 -2.21 -20.85 6.69
N GLN A 127 -3.50 -20.70 6.94
CA GLN A 127 -4.54 -20.88 5.93
C GLN A 127 -4.22 -20.06 4.68
N HIS A 128 -4.36 -20.66 3.50
CA HIS A 128 -4.05 -20.04 2.20
C HIS A 128 -2.63 -19.44 2.10
N GLY A 129 -1.64 -19.93 2.84
CA GLY A 129 -0.29 -19.38 2.86
C GLY A 129 -0.23 -17.94 3.39
N SER A 130 -1.10 -17.61 4.36
CA SER A 130 -1.31 -16.25 4.89
C SER A 130 -1.93 -15.24 3.91
N ILE A 131 -2.30 -15.63 2.70
CA ILE A 131 -3.00 -14.73 1.76
C ILE A 131 -4.43 -14.53 2.24
N ILE A 132 -4.91 -13.28 2.24
CA ILE A 132 -6.25 -12.92 2.74
C ILE A 132 -7.20 -12.42 1.65
N ASN A 133 -6.69 -11.90 0.56
CA ASN A 133 -7.45 -11.46 -0.60
C ASN A 133 -6.52 -11.30 -1.81
N LYS A 134 -7.11 -11.06 -2.99
CA LYS A 134 -6.38 -10.80 -4.23
C LYS A 134 -7.09 -9.72 -5.05
N THR A 135 -6.39 -9.15 -6.05
CA THR A 135 -6.98 -8.23 -7.04
C THR A 135 -6.11 -8.19 -8.30
N PRO A 136 -6.70 -8.06 -9.51
CA PRO A 136 -5.89 -7.92 -10.71
C PRO A 136 -5.39 -6.48 -10.90
N PHE A 137 -4.36 -6.31 -11.73
CA PHE A 137 -3.90 -5.00 -12.18
C PHE A 137 -4.67 -4.55 -13.42
N VAL A 138 -4.97 -3.25 -13.47
CA VAL A 138 -5.67 -2.58 -14.57
C VAL A 138 -5.00 -1.26 -14.91
N ILE A 139 -5.46 -0.63 -15.99
CA ILE A 139 -5.04 0.71 -16.39
C ILE A 139 -6.23 1.65 -16.21
N LEU A 140 -6.10 2.68 -15.39
CA LEU A 140 -7.05 3.76 -15.32
C LEU A 140 -6.70 4.80 -16.37
N VAL A 141 -7.70 5.29 -17.08
CA VAL A 141 -7.56 6.33 -18.11
C VAL A 141 -8.58 7.42 -17.90
N ARG A 142 -8.36 8.59 -18.49
CA ARG A 142 -9.32 9.69 -18.48
C ARG A 142 -10.62 9.28 -19.17
N LYS A 143 -11.75 9.85 -18.74
CA LYS A 143 -13.08 9.57 -19.30
C LYS A 143 -13.07 9.70 -20.83
N GLY A 144 -13.63 8.69 -21.50
CA GLY A 144 -13.64 8.60 -22.95
C GLY A 144 -12.33 8.13 -23.58
N ASN A 145 -11.31 7.80 -22.78
CA ASN A 145 -10.02 7.24 -23.22
C ASN A 145 -9.39 8.02 -24.40
N PRO A 146 -9.07 9.31 -24.22
CA PRO A 146 -8.63 10.17 -25.33
C PRO A 146 -7.29 9.73 -25.96
N LYS A 147 -6.48 8.92 -25.26
CA LYS A 147 -5.23 8.36 -25.77
C LYS A 147 -5.41 7.01 -26.48
N GLY A 148 -6.61 6.45 -26.50
CA GLY A 148 -6.88 5.16 -27.13
C GLY A 148 -6.09 4.00 -26.54
N ILE A 149 -5.90 3.98 -25.22
CA ILE A 149 -5.18 2.94 -24.48
C ILE A 149 -6.11 1.73 -24.32
N ARG A 150 -5.69 0.57 -24.80
CA ARG A 150 -6.47 -0.68 -24.75
C ARG A 150 -5.74 -1.79 -24.00
N ASP A 151 -4.41 -1.69 -23.90
CA ASP A 151 -3.55 -2.67 -23.27
C ASP A 151 -2.25 -2.02 -22.77
N PHE A 152 -1.41 -2.75 -22.02
CA PHE A 152 -0.13 -2.24 -21.55
C PHE A 152 0.77 -1.72 -22.68
N SER A 153 0.79 -2.38 -23.84
CA SER A 153 1.60 -1.94 -24.99
C SER A 153 1.26 -0.51 -25.46
N ASP A 154 0.02 -0.07 -25.28
CA ASP A 154 -0.39 1.29 -25.67
C ASP A 154 0.20 2.37 -24.75
N LEU A 155 0.65 2.01 -23.56
CA LEU A 155 1.32 2.94 -22.65
C LEU A 155 2.71 3.37 -23.15
N ALA A 156 3.30 2.62 -24.08
CA ALA A 156 4.54 2.97 -24.75
C ALA A 156 4.37 4.01 -25.88
N LYS A 157 3.13 4.35 -26.27
CA LYS A 157 2.86 5.34 -27.32
C LYS A 157 3.44 6.71 -26.98
N PRO A 158 4.05 7.42 -27.95
CA PRO A 158 4.53 8.77 -27.75
C PRO A 158 3.42 9.71 -27.22
N GLY A 159 3.75 10.57 -26.25
CA GLY A 159 2.85 11.56 -25.72
C GLY A 159 1.85 11.04 -24.67
N VAL A 160 1.92 9.78 -24.25
CA VAL A 160 1.25 9.27 -23.06
C VAL A 160 2.01 9.74 -21.84
N GLN A 161 1.30 10.26 -20.84
CA GLN A 161 1.85 10.62 -19.53
C GLN A 161 1.35 9.62 -18.48
N LEU A 162 2.27 8.79 -17.99
CA LEU A 162 1.95 7.70 -17.07
C LEU A 162 2.33 8.09 -15.64
N ILE A 163 1.42 7.81 -14.70
CA ILE A 163 1.73 7.74 -13.26
C ILE A 163 2.01 6.28 -12.92
N HIS A 164 3.07 6.04 -12.17
CA HIS A 164 3.43 4.73 -11.68
C HIS A 164 3.94 4.84 -10.25
N PRO A 165 3.46 4.06 -9.28
CA PRO A 165 4.00 4.12 -7.93
C PRO A 165 5.50 3.82 -7.91
N ASP A 166 6.22 4.35 -6.90
CA ASP A 166 7.66 4.11 -6.77
C ASP A 166 7.94 2.64 -6.38
N PRO A 167 8.69 1.88 -7.19
CA PRO A 167 9.01 0.49 -6.90
C PRO A 167 9.89 0.26 -5.66
N VAL A 168 10.56 1.31 -5.17
CA VAL A 168 11.40 1.25 -3.95
C VAL A 168 10.54 1.26 -2.69
N SER A 169 9.36 1.89 -2.72
CA SER A 169 8.49 2.06 -1.55
C SER A 169 7.17 1.31 -1.64
N SER A 170 6.74 0.95 -2.86
CA SER A 170 5.41 0.38 -3.14
C SER A 170 5.49 -1.04 -3.69
N GLY A 171 4.99 -2.02 -2.93
CA GLY A 171 4.80 -3.38 -3.45
C GLY A 171 3.84 -3.44 -4.65
N GLY A 172 2.86 -2.53 -4.71
CA GLY A 172 1.98 -2.38 -5.88
C GLY A 172 2.73 -1.99 -7.14
N ALA A 173 3.80 -1.21 -7.02
CA ALA A 173 4.66 -0.89 -8.15
C ALA A 173 5.43 -2.12 -8.66
N GLN A 174 5.88 -2.99 -7.76
CA GLN A 174 6.54 -4.25 -8.14
C GLN A 174 5.54 -5.18 -8.86
N TRP A 175 4.31 -5.30 -8.34
CA TRP A 175 3.25 -6.04 -9.03
C TRP A 175 2.95 -5.49 -10.42
N SER A 176 2.90 -4.17 -10.62
CA SER A 176 2.63 -3.60 -11.94
C SER A 176 3.77 -3.85 -12.93
N ILE A 177 5.03 -3.82 -12.48
CA ILE A 177 6.20 -4.20 -13.31
C ILE A 177 6.06 -5.66 -13.75
N LEU A 178 5.76 -6.57 -12.82
CA LEU A 178 5.52 -7.97 -13.12
C LEU A 178 4.31 -8.14 -14.06
N SER A 179 3.24 -7.34 -13.87
CA SER A 179 2.07 -7.39 -14.73
C SER A 179 2.39 -7.04 -16.20
N ILE A 180 3.15 -5.96 -16.42
CA ILE A 180 3.58 -5.55 -17.76
C ILE A 180 4.47 -6.62 -18.39
N TYR A 181 5.50 -7.05 -17.64
CA TYR A 181 6.46 -8.03 -18.14
C TYR A 181 5.79 -9.36 -18.48
N GLY A 182 4.97 -9.89 -17.58
CA GLY A 182 4.27 -11.16 -17.79
C GLY A 182 3.18 -11.10 -18.84
N SER A 183 2.54 -9.94 -19.02
CA SER A 183 1.55 -9.78 -20.09
C SER A 183 2.19 -10.03 -21.47
N GLU A 184 3.41 -9.53 -21.67
CA GLU A 184 4.14 -9.74 -22.92
C GLU A 184 4.67 -11.17 -23.05
N LEU A 185 5.11 -11.79 -21.93
CA LEU A 185 5.45 -13.22 -21.94
C LEU A 185 4.26 -14.08 -22.35
N LYS A 186 3.07 -13.83 -21.79
CA LYS A 186 1.84 -14.58 -22.11
C LYS A 186 1.38 -14.37 -23.54
N LYS A 187 1.56 -13.18 -24.10
CA LYS A 187 1.25 -12.89 -25.51
C LYS A 187 2.20 -13.61 -26.45
N SER A 188 3.50 -13.49 -26.19
CA SER A 188 4.52 -14.16 -27.03
C SER A 188 4.44 -15.68 -26.90
N GLU A 189 4.03 -16.23 -25.77
CA GLU A 189 3.77 -17.67 -25.61
C GLU A 189 2.68 -18.16 -26.58
N LYS A 190 1.59 -17.40 -26.79
CA LYS A 190 0.55 -17.69 -27.77
C LYS A 190 1.09 -17.67 -29.24
N GLU A 191 2.14 -16.90 -29.48
CA GLU A 191 2.80 -16.79 -30.78
C GLU A 191 3.85 -17.90 -31.01
N GLY A 192 4.09 -18.77 -30.02
CA GLY A 192 4.96 -19.93 -30.10
C GLY A 192 5.95 -20.12 -28.98
N ALA A 193 6.51 -19.05 -28.40
CA ALA A 193 7.42 -19.12 -27.23
C ALA A 193 7.44 -17.82 -26.43
N MET A 194 7.61 -17.94 -25.14
CA MET A 194 7.83 -16.78 -24.25
C MET A 194 9.08 -16.00 -24.68
N ASN A 195 8.95 -14.68 -24.82
CA ASN A 195 10.03 -13.80 -25.29
C ASN A 195 10.36 -12.73 -24.23
N SER A 196 11.39 -13.02 -23.43
CA SER A 196 11.85 -12.11 -22.36
C SER A 196 12.45 -10.81 -22.90
N GLN A 197 13.04 -10.80 -24.09
CA GLN A 197 13.60 -9.58 -24.69
C GLN A 197 12.48 -8.60 -25.08
N ARG A 198 11.37 -9.11 -25.64
CA ARG A 198 10.19 -8.28 -25.94
C ARG A 198 9.58 -7.71 -24.64
N ALA A 199 9.50 -8.51 -23.58
CA ALA A 199 8.99 -8.07 -22.30
C ALA A 199 9.87 -6.99 -21.66
N GLU A 200 11.20 -7.15 -21.74
CA GLU A 200 12.16 -6.12 -21.31
C GLU A 200 12.01 -4.83 -22.12
N GLN A 201 11.92 -4.94 -23.44
CA GLN A 201 11.75 -3.79 -24.33
C GLN A 201 10.45 -3.05 -24.05
N LEU A 202 9.35 -3.76 -23.82
CA LEU A 202 8.07 -3.16 -23.47
C LEU A 202 8.16 -2.36 -22.16
N LEU A 203 8.80 -2.92 -21.12
CA LEU A 203 9.03 -2.18 -19.87
C LEU A 203 9.85 -0.90 -20.10
N GLN A 204 10.92 -0.98 -20.89
CA GLN A 204 11.75 0.18 -21.22
C GLN A 204 10.96 1.27 -21.94
N ASP A 205 10.13 0.88 -22.90
CA ASP A 205 9.36 1.84 -23.70
C ASP A 205 8.23 2.50 -22.89
N ILE A 206 7.55 1.73 -22.04
CA ILE A 206 6.56 2.28 -21.10
C ILE A 206 7.21 3.23 -20.10
N TRP A 207 8.39 2.87 -19.55
CA TRP A 207 9.05 3.66 -18.53
C TRP A 207 9.46 5.05 -19.00
N LYS A 208 9.76 5.23 -20.29
CA LYS A 208 10.02 6.55 -20.91
C LYS A 208 8.84 7.53 -20.75
N ASN A 209 7.64 7.00 -20.57
CA ASN A 209 6.41 7.77 -20.45
C ASN A 209 6.01 8.03 -18.97
N VAL A 210 6.71 7.44 -18.00
CA VAL A 210 6.47 7.70 -16.57
C VAL A 210 6.89 9.12 -16.23
N ARG A 211 5.96 9.89 -15.66
CA ARG A 211 6.16 11.30 -15.29
C ARG A 211 6.16 11.55 -13.78
N SER A 212 5.61 10.63 -13.01
CA SER A 212 5.57 10.72 -11.56
C SER A 212 5.62 9.34 -10.94
N THR A 213 6.35 9.23 -9.81
CA THR A 213 6.51 7.99 -9.04
C THR A 213 6.18 8.22 -7.56
N PRO A 214 4.88 8.37 -7.19
CA PRO A 214 4.46 8.54 -5.80
C PRO A 214 4.79 7.32 -4.94
N GLY A 215 4.95 7.52 -3.64
CA GLY A 215 5.42 6.51 -2.70
C GLY A 215 4.49 5.32 -2.47
N SER A 216 3.23 5.39 -2.90
CA SER A 216 2.26 4.30 -2.75
C SER A 216 1.22 4.31 -3.88
N ALA A 217 0.50 3.18 -4.04
CA ALA A 217 -0.61 3.10 -5.00
C ALA A 217 -1.72 4.11 -4.69
N ARG A 218 -2.00 4.37 -3.40
CA ARG A 218 -3.00 5.36 -2.99
C ARG A 218 -2.57 6.79 -3.32
N GLU A 219 -1.31 7.15 -3.14
CA GLU A 219 -0.80 8.46 -3.55
C GLU A 219 -0.83 8.62 -5.07
N ALA A 220 -0.50 7.57 -5.83
CA ALA A 220 -0.59 7.56 -7.28
C ALA A 220 -2.05 7.79 -7.74
N ARG A 221 -3.01 7.12 -7.10
CA ARG A 221 -4.44 7.36 -7.32
C ARG A 221 -4.80 8.82 -7.04
N THR A 222 -4.39 9.38 -5.90
CA THR A 222 -4.68 10.77 -5.53
C THR A 222 -4.14 11.74 -6.58
N GLN A 223 -2.91 11.55 -7.06
CA GLN A 223 -2.37 12.37 -8.16
C GLN A 223 -3.19 12.23 -9.44
N PHE A 224 -3.61 11.02 -9.79
CA PHE A 224 -4.47 10.81 -10.93
C PHE A 224 -5.84 11.50 -10.75
N GLU A 225 -6.47 11.40 -9.59
CA GLU A 225 -7.75 12.07 -9.28
C GLU A 225 -7.67 13.60 -9.43
N THR A 226 -6.54 14.21 -9.08
CA THR A 226 -6.32 15.67 -9.24
C THR A 226 -6.05 16.12 -10.68
N GLY A 227 -6.11 15.21 -11.66
CA GLY A 227 -5.97 15.53 -13.07
C GLY A 227 -4.56 15.33 -13.66
N TYR A 228 -3.59 14.86 -12.87
CA TYR A 228 -2.24 14.61 -13.37
C TYR A 228 -2.15 13.31 -14.17
N GLY A 229 -1.41 13.31 -15.28
CA GLY A 229 -1.19 12.14 -16.15
C GLY A 229 -2.41 11.75 -16.99
N ASP A 230 -2.18 10.95 -18.03
CA ASP A 230 -3.19 10.39 -18.93
C ASP A 230 -3.67 9.02 -18.47
N ALA A 231 -2.77 8.26 -17.85
CA ALA A 231 -3.00 6.90 -17.38
C ALA A 231 -2.31 6.60 -16.05
N LEU A 232 -2.86 5.62 -15.32
CA LEU A 232 -2.31 5.07 -14.09
C LEU A 232 -2.44 3.55 -14.12
N ILE A 233 -1.34 2.82 -13.91
CA ILE A 233 -1.39 1.38 -13.67
C ILE A 233 -1.60 1.15 -12.18
N THR A 234 -2.67 0.43 -11.82
CA THR A 234 -3.01 0.19 -10.42
C THR A 234 -3.88 -1.05 -10.25
N TYR A 235 -4.26 -1.34 -9.03
CA TYR A 235 -5.21 -2.40 -8.67
C TYR A 235 -6.62 -2.11 -9.20
N GLU A 236 -7.35 -3.14 -9.64
CA GLU A 236 -8.74 -3.02 -10.10
C GLU A 236 -9.62 -2.30 -9.09
N LEU A 237 -9.48 -2.66 -7.81
CA LEU A 237 -10.28 -2.05 -6.73
C LEU A 237 -10.16 -0.53 -6.67
N GLU A 238 -8.99 0.04 -6.95
CA GLU A 238 -8.79 1.50 -6.93
C GLU A 238 -9.66 2.19 -7.99
N GLY A 239 -9.70 1.62 -9.19
CA GLY A 239 -10.56 2.12 -10.27
C GLY A 239 -12.05 1.98 -9.94
N LEU A 240 -12.45 0.85 -9.37
CA LEU A 240 -13.84 0.61 -8.97
C LEU A 240 -14.28 1.56 -7.85
N LEU A 241 -13.45 1.78 -6.83
CA LEU A 241 -13.72 2.77 -5.78
C LEU A 241 -13.82 4.19 -6.33
N MET A 242 -12.95 4.58 -7.27
CA MET A 242 -13.03 5.88 -7.94
C MET A 242 -14.32 6.04 -8.73
N LYS A 243 -14.73 5.03 -9.50
CA LYS A 243 -16.01 5.05 -10.23
C LYS A 243 -17.21 5.13 -9.29
N GLN A 244 -17.19 4.38 -8.20
CA GLN A 244 -18.21 4.43 -7.16
C GLN A 244 -18.31 5.82 -6.52
N ALA A 245 -17.18 6.53 -6.38
CA ALA A 245 -17.14 7.91 -5.91
C ALA A 245 -17.49 8.96 -6.98
N GLY A 246 -17.86 8.54 -8.20
CA GLY A 246 -18.24 9.44 -9.28
C GLY A 246 -17.08 10.04 -10.08
N ALA A 247 -15.88 9.52 -9.97
CA ALA A 247 -14.72 10.01 -10.72
C ALA A 247 -14.91 9.81 -12.24
N ALA A 248 -14.54 10.83 -13.02
CA ALA A 248 -14.61 10.81 -14.47
C ALA A 248 -13.41 10.05 -15.08
N ILE A 249 -13.42 8.73 -14.93
CA ILE A 249 -12.39 7.81 -15.43
C ILE A 249 -13.03 6.63 -16.18
N ASP A 250 -12.22 5.96 -17.00
CA ASP A 250 -12.52 4.63 -17.53
C ASP A 250 -11.44 3.63 -17.06
N ILE A 251 -11.85 2.37 -16.91
CA ILE A 251 -10.97 1.26 -16.54
C ILE A 251 -10.71 0.45 -17.79
N VAL A 252 -9.45 0.31 -18.16
CA VAL A 252 -8.99 -0.56 -19.23
C VAL A 252 -8.43 -1.82 -18.57
N VAL A 253 -9.01 -2.97 -18.94
CA VAL A 253 -8.57 -4.28 -18.48
C VAL A 253 -7.63 -4.84 -19.55
N PRO A 254 -6.34 -5.05 -19.24
CA PRO A 254 -5.41 -5.65 -20.17
C PRO A 254 -5.83 -7.08 -20.53
N GLN A 255 -5.53 -7.52 -21.75
CA GLN A 255 -5.82 -8.89 -22.17
C GLN A 255 -5.17 -9.92 -21.25
N SER A 256 -3.95 -9.64 -20.82
CA SER A 256 -3.23 -10.47 -19.85
C SER A 256 -2.75 -9.59 -18.68
N THR A 257 -3.05 -10.00 -17.47
CA THR A 257 -2.65 -9.26 -16.26
C THR A 257 -2.48 -10.18 -15.05
N ILE A 258 -1.67 -9.73 -14.09
CA ILE A 258 -1.37 -10.48 -12.89
C ILE A 258 -2.47 -10.29 -11.83
N PHE A 259 -2.76 -11.35 -11.08
CA PHE A 259 -3.43 -11.24 -9.79
C PHE A 259 -2.39 -11.03 -8.69
N SER A 260 -2.47 -9.88 -8.02
CA SER A 260 -1.72 -9.63 -6.79
C SER A 260 -2.39 -10.32 -5.61
N GLU A 261 -1.61 -10.96 -4.77
CA GLU A 261 -2.04 -11.67 -3.57
C GLU A 261 -1.44 -11.02 -2.34
N HIS A 262 -2.27 -10.82 -1.31
CA HIS A 262 -1.92 -9.97 -0.18
C HIS A 262 -1.83 -10.79 1.11
N PRO A 263 -0.62 -10.96 1.67
CA PRO A 263 -0.40 -11.69 2.91
C PRO A 263 -0.69 -10.84 4.15
N ALA A 264 -1.13 -11.53 5.21
CA ALA A 264 -1.32 -10.98 6.55
C ALA A 264 -0.55 -11.82 7.58
N VAL A 265 0.18 -11.16 8.48
CA VAL A 265 1.02 -11.84 9.46
C VAL A 265 1.02 -11.14 10.82
N ILE A 266 1.23 -11.92 11.87
CA ILE A 266 1.48 -11.43 13.22
C ILE A 266 2.96 -11.04 13.32
N ILE A 267 3.25 -9.89 13.93
CA ILE A 267 4.62 -9.46 14.21
C ILE A 267 5.03 -10.04 15.57
N ASP A 268 5.51 -11.26 15.55
CA ASP A 268 5.80 -12.07 16.74
C ASP A 268 6.70 -11.36 17.73
N ARG A 269 7.69 -10.59 17.24
CA ARG A 269 8.61 -9.82 18.07
C ARG A 269 7.91 -8.81 18.99
N ASN A 270 6.78 -8.26 18.56
CA ASN A 270 6.08 -7.19 19.26
C ASN A 270 4.84 -7.69 20.04
N VAL A 271 4.25 -8.82 19.63
CA VAL A 271 3.03 -9.35 20.24
C VAL A 271 3.36 -10.09 21.52
N LYS A 272 3.01 -9.46 22.65
CA LYS A 272 3.12 -10.06 23.99
C LYS A 272 2.01 -11.08 24.21
N SER A 273 2.17 -11.89 25.29
CA SER A 273 1.24 -12.99 25.62
C SER A 273 -0.22 -12.53 25.75
N GLU A 274 -0.45 -11.35 26.33
CA GLU A 274 -1.78 -10.78 26.54
C GLU A 274 -2.51 -10.40 25.24
N LYS A 275 -1.76 -10.12 24.18
CA LYS A 275 -2.31 -9.79 22.85
C LYS A 275 -2.36 -10.98 21.89
N ARG A 276 -1.67 -12.07 22.20
CA ARG A 276 -1.47 -13.20 21.26
C ARG A 276 -2.80 -13.80 20.82
N ALA A 277 -3.69 -14.09 21.75
CA ALA A 277 -4.98 -14.70 21.45
C ALA A 277 -5.84 -13.82 20.53
N VAL A 278 -5.85 -12.50 20.77
CA VAL A 278 -6.58 -11.53 19.91
C VAL A 278 -5.96 -11.45 18.52
N ALA A 279 -4.62 -11.40 18.42
CA ALA A 279 -3.93 -11.31 17.15
C ALA A 279 -4.15 -12.57 16.28
N GLU A 280 -4.11 -13.76 16.89
CA GLU A 280 -4.40 -15.04 16.23
C GLU A 280 -5.87 -15.13 15.79
N ALA A 281 -6.80 -14.72 16.66
CA ALA A 281 -8.21 -14.69 16.31
C ALA A 281 -8.50 -13.70 15.17
N PHE A 282 -7.84 -12.54 15.18
CA PHE A 282 -7.96 -11.56 14.09
C PHE A 282 -7.42 -12.11 12.77
N LEU A 283 -6.27 -12.81 12.79
CA LEU A 283 -5.74 -13.46 11.61
C LEU A 283 -6.73 -14.49 11.05
N GLN A 284 -7.28 -15.36 11.91
CA GLN A 284 -8.29 -16.34 11.49
C GLN A 284 -9.59 -15.72 10.99
N TYR A 285 -10.01 -14.61 11.58
CA TYR A 285 -11.19 -13.88 11.18
C TYR A 285 -11.11 -13.40 9.72
N LEU A 286 -9.92 -12.99 9.23
CA LEU A 286 -9.74 -12.49 7.86
C LEU A 286 -10.12 -13.52 6.78
N TRP A 287 -10.15 -14.84 7.09
CA TRP A 287 -10.61 -15.89 6.18
C TRP A 287 -12.07 -16.29 6.37
N THR A 288 -12.77 -15.75 7.37
CA THR A 288 -14.21 -16.01 7.53
C THR A 288 -15.02 -15.45 6.39
N GLU A 289 -16.20 -16.03 6.14
CA GLU A 289 -17.10 -15.53 5.11
C GLU A 289 -17.48 -14.07 5.33
N GLU A 290 -17.66 -13.65 6.58
CA GLU A 290 -17.97 -12.26 6.95
C GLU A 290 -16.85 -11.30 6.49
N ALA A 291 -15.59 -11.58 6.82
CA ALA A 291 -14.46 -10.76 6.39
C ALA A 291 -14.27 -10.79 4.87
N GLN A 292 -14.46 -11.95 4.23
CA GLN A 292 -14.38 -12.08 2.78
C GLN A 292 -15.48 -11.28 2.05
N ARG A 293 -16.69 -11.24 2.57
CA ARG A 293 -17.75 -10.34 2.09
C ARG A 293 -17.38 -8.86 2.24
N ALA A 294 -16.74 -8.50 3.36
CA ALA A 294 -16.22 -7.15 3.58
C ALA A 294 -15.15 -6.80 2.55
N PHE A 295 -14.19 -7.68 2.27
CA PHE A 295 -13.20 -7.49 1.22
C PHE A 295 -13.87 -7.28 -0.15
N VAL A 296 -14.83 -8.13 -0.52
CA VAL A 296 -15.55 -8.04 -1.79
C VAL A 296 -16.39 -6.76 -1.88
N LYS A 297 -16.95 -6.27 -0.79
CA LYS A 297 -17.63 -4.97 -0.73
C LYS A 297 -16.70 -3.80 -1.10
N TYR A 298 -15.43 -3.90 -0.74
CA TYR A 298 -14.37 -2.92 -1.10
C TYR A 298 -13.56 -3.33 -2.34
N HIS A 299 -14.17 -4.18 -3.19
CA HIS A 299 -13.65 -4.59 -4.48
C HIS A 299 -12.34 -5.40 -4.48
N PHE A 300 -11.94 -5.95 -3.34
CA PHE A 300 -10.99 -7.07 -3.35
C PHE A 300 -11.70 -8.34 -3.77
N ARG A 301 -10.99 -9.27 -4.37
CA ARG A 301 -11.54 -10.59 -4.67
C ARG A 301 -11.30 -11.55 -3.51
N SER A 302 -12.34 -12.29 -3.15
CA SER A 302 -12.26 -13.37 -2.16
C SER A 302 -11.32 -14.48 -2.65
N ILE A 303 -10.59 -15.08 -1.72
CA ILE A 303 -9.78 -16.27 -1.97
C ILE A 303 -10.39 -17.54 -1.38
N THR A 304 -11.40 -17.40 -0.53
CA THR A 304 -12.06 -18.53 0.12
C THR A 304 -13.41 -18.90 -0.51
N ASN A 305 -14.02 -17.96 -1.26
CA ASN A 305 -15.36 -18.18 -1.83
C ASN A 305 -15.49 -17.46 -3.19
N GLU A 306 -15.28 -18.20 -4.27
CA GLU A 306 -15.34 -17.65 -5.64
C GLU A 306 -16.75 -17.14 -6.01
N LYS A 307 -17.82 -17.71 -5.44
CA LYS A 307 -19.21 -17.23 -5.68
C LYS A 307 -19.39 -15.78 -5.25
N LEU A 308 -18.65 -15.29 -4.26
CA LEU A 308 -18.67 -13.88 -3.88
C LEU A 308 -18.09 -12.99 -5.00
N ASN A 309 -17.08 -13.46 -5.72
CA ASN A 309 -16.48 -12.77 -6.85
C ASN A 309 -17.43 -12.78 -8.06
N GLU A 310 -18.02 -13.93 -8.37
CA GLU A 310 -18.99 -14.10 -9.46
C GLU A 310 -20.24 -13.24 -9.29
N ALA A 311 -20.66 -13.00 -8.04
CA ALA A 311 -21.78 -12.15 -7.71
C ALA A 311 -21.53 -10.65 -7.92
N LYS A 312 -20.31 -10.26 -8.33
CA LYS A 312 -19.89 -8.87 -8.57
C LYS A 312 -19.72 -8.60 -10.06
N PRO A 313 -20.76 -8.07 -10.73
CA PRO A 313 -20.71 -7.82 -12.18
C PRO A 313 -19.66 -6.78 -12.59
N GLU A 314 -19.23 -5.92 -11.66
CA GLU A 314 -18.17 -4.95 -11.89
C GLU A 314 -16.76 -5.57 -11.94
N PHE A 315 -16.57 -6.78 -11.45
CA PHE A 315 -15.27 -7.45 -11.53
C PHE A 315 -14.96 -7.86 -12.97
N ALA A 316 -13.82 -7.40 -13.47
CA ALA A 316 -13.42 -7.71 -14.83
C ALA A 316 -13.11 -9.19 -15.01
N LYS A 317 -13.58 -9.76 -16.12
CA LYS A 317 -13.14 -11.07 -16.58
C LYS A 317 -11.81 -10.89 -17.31
N ILE A 318 -10.74 -11.46 -16.74
CA ILE A 318 -9.40 -11.43 -17.36
C ILE A 318 -9.28 -12.58 -18.36
N GLU A 319 -8.87 -12.28 -19.57
CA GLU A 319 -8.74 -13.30 -20.63
C GLU A 319 -7.58 -14.26 -20.37
N MET A 320 -6.42 -13.73 -20.02
CA MET A 320 -5.20 -14.47 -19.72
C MET A 320 -4.65 -14.09 -18.33
N PRO A 321 -5.30 -14.54 -17.25
CA PRO A 321 -4.82 -14.25 -15.91
C PRO A 321 -3.55 -15.03 -15.60
N PHE A 322 -2.70 -14.47 -14.77
CA PHE A 322 -1.55 -15.15 -14.19
C PHE A 322 -1.27 -14.63 -12.79
N ASP A 323 -0.42 -15.32 -12.07
CA ASP A 323 0.09 -14.96 -10.75
C ASP A 323 1.63 -14.96 -10.75
N VAL A 324 2.25 -14.74 -9.60
CA VAL A 324 3.70 -14.73 -9.46
C VAL A 324 4.35 -16.09 -9.76
N GLY A 325 3.57 -17.17 -9.77
CA GLY A 325 4.01 -18.52 -10.17
C GLY A 325 4.53 -18.59 -11.61
N LEU A 326 4.05 -17.69 -12.51
CA LEU A 326 4.60 -17.54 -13.88
C LEU A 326 6.13 -17.35 -13.87
N TYR A 327 6.67 -16.78 -12.82
CA TYR A 327 8.10 -16.50 -12.66
C TYR A 327 8.81 -17.48 -11.72
N GLY A 328 8.09 -18.44 -11.14
CA GLY A 328 8.60 -19.34 -10.10
C GLY A 328 8.55 -18.74 -8.68
N GLY A 329 7.62 -17.81 -8.43
CA GLY A 329 7.42 -17.15 -7.15
C GLY A 329 8.29 -15.90 -6.95
N TRP A 330 8.10 -15.20 -5.83
CA TRP A 330 8.82 -13.98 -5.50
C TRP A 330 10.34 -14.19 -5.35
N GLN A 331 10.77 -15.36 -4.95
CA GLN A 331 12.19 -15.70 -4.80
C GLN A 331 12.95 -15.61 -6.13
N ARG A 332 12.26 -15.79 -7.26
CA ARG A 332 12.82 -15.62 -8.59
C ARG A 332 12.40 -14.31 -9.25
N ALA A 333 11.12 -13.94 -9.14
CA ALA A 333 10.60 -12.73 -9.75
C ALA A 333 11.36 -11.47 -9.33
N TYR A 334 11.70 -11.36 -8.04
CA TYR A 334 12.38 -10.17 -7.55
C TYR A 334 13.81 -10.05 -8.08
N PRO A 335 14.75 -10.99 -7.87
CA PRO A 335 16.12 -10.85 -8.37
C PRO A 335 16.21 -10.86 -9.92
N GLU A 336 15.39 -11.66 -10.60
CA GLU A 336 15.49 -11.77 -12.04
C GLU A 336 14.83 -10.58 -12.77
N ILE A 337 13.65 -10.12 -12.33
CA ILE A 337 12.87 -9.12 -13.06
C ILE A 337 12.92 -7.75 -12.39
N ILE A 338 12.66 -7.65 -11.07
CA ILE A 338 12.67 -6.34 -10.41
C ILE A 338 14.09 -5.78 -10.35
N GLU A 339 15.07 -6.54 -9.87
CA GLU A 339 16.46 -6.10 -9.82
C GLU A 339 17.14 -6.21 -11.18
N GLY A 340 17.14 -7.41 -11.77
CA GLY A 340 17.91 -7.74 -12.96
C GLY A 340 17.48 -7.01 -14.20
N VAL A 341 16.18 -6.89 -14.45
CA VAL A 341 15.63 -6.17 -15.60
C VAL A 341 15.29 -4.74 -15.23
N PHE A 342 14.35 -4.54 -14.32
CA PHE A 342 13.79 -3.21 -14.10
C PHE A 342 14.82 -2.24 -13.50
N GLN A 343 15.41 -2.52 -12.34
CA GLN A 343 16.33 -1.59 -11.70
C GLN A 343 17.63 -1.41 -12.51
N ASN A 344 18.18 -2.49 -13.06
CA ASN A 344 19.47 -2.45 -13.71
C ASN A 344 19.44 -1.97 -15.15
N LYS A 345 18.34 -2.20 -15.91
CA LYS A 345 18.29 -1.92 -17.34
C LYS A 345 17.24 -0.87 -17.74
N VAL A 346 16.16 -0.72 -16.96
CA VAL A 346 15.06 0.20 -17.26
C VAL A 346 15.21 1.51 -16.48
N GLN A 347 15.34 1.44 -15.16
CA GLN A 347 15.36 2.62 -14.29
C GLN A 347 16.67 3.42 -14.39
N ARG A 348 17.79 2.77 -14.67
CA ARG A 348 19.13 3.42 -14.75
C ARG A 348 19.42 4.12 -16.09
N LYS A 349 18.52 4.05 -17.05
CA LYS A 349 18.61 4.77 -18.32
C LYS A 349 17.87 6.09 -18.26
#